data_6aacbee9227000f252077e943fed3481
#
_entry.id   6aacbee9227000f252077e943fed3481
#
_cell.length_a   1.000
_cell.length_b   1.000
_cell.length_c   1.000
_cell.angle_alpha   90.00
_cell.angle_beta   90.00
_cell.angle_gamma   90.00
#
_symmetry.space_group_name_H-M   'P 1'
#
loop_
_entity.id
_entity.type
_entity.pdbx_description
1 polymer ?
#
loop_
_entity_poly.entity_id
_entity_poly.type
_entity_poly.pdbx_seq_one_letter_code
_entity_poly.pdbx_strand_id
1 'polypeptide(L)' 'MTSITLKRIQTEYTMLLSDPPERFVAYPMNDDLFNWHFTIRGAEETEFENGVYHGVIKLPTNYPMKPPSIMFLTVIPI' A
#
# COMPACT_ATOMS: atom_id res chain seq x y z
N MET A 1 -4.87 -1.72 -20.16
CA MET A 1 -5.23 -0.89 -19.01
C MET A 1 -6.48 -0.11 -19.33
N THR A 2 -7.46 -0.16 -18.44
CA THR A 2 -8.70 0.59 -18.65
C THR A 2 -8.63 1.92 -17.90
N SER A 3 -9.28 2.95 -18.45
CA SER A 3 -9.35 4.24 -17.77
C SER A 3 -10.12 4.15 -16.45
N ILE A 4 -11.05 3.19 -16.33
CA ILE A 4 -11.81 2.97 -15.10
C ILE A 4 -10.89 2.48 -13.98
N THR A 5 -10.01 1.53 -14.28
CA THR A 5 -9.03 1.02 -13.32
C THR A 5 -8.11 2.14 -12.85
N LEU A 6 -7.59 2.91 -13.77
CA LEU A 6 -6.67 4.00 -13.44
C LEU A 6 -7.37 5.06 -12.59
N LYS A 7 -8.60 5.41 -12.92
CA LYS A 7 -9.38 6.35 -12.12
C LYS A 7 -9.58 5.86 -10.69
N ARG A 8 -9.88 4.57 -10.52
CA ARG A 8 -10.08 3.99 -9.19
C ARG A 8 -8.81 4.11 -8.35
N ILE A 9 -7.67 3.79 -8.95
CA ILE A 9 -6.39 3.86 -8.25
C ILE A 9 -6.06 5.31 -7.89
N GLN A 10 -6.26 6.25 -8.80
CA GLN A 10 -6.01 7.66 -8.54
C GLN A 10 -6.91 8.20 -7.44
N THR A 11 -8.17 7.80 -7.40
CA THR A 11 -9.10 8.20 -6.36
C THR A 11 -8.62 7.70 -4.99
N GLU A 12 -8.24 6.44 -4.90
CA GLU A 12 -7.75 5.88 -3.66
C GLU A 12 -6.45 6.56 -3.20
N TYR A 13 -5.57 6.89 -4.12
CA TYR A 13 -4.35 7.61 -3.79
C TYR A 13 -4.64 9.00 -3.24
N THR A 14 -5.58 9.72 -3.87
CA THR A 14 -5.98 11.03 -3.39
C THR A 14 -6.55 10.96 -1.99
N MET A 15 -7.34 9.94 -1.70
CA MET A 15 -7.90 9.73 -0.36
C MET A 15 -6.80 9.47 0.67
N LEU A 16 -5.78 8.70 0.32
CA LEU A 16 -4.65 8.47 1.22
C LEU A 16 -3.87 9.74 1.50
N LEU A 17 -3.74 10.62 0.52
CA LEU A 17 -3.02 11.88 0.71
C LEU A 17 -3.80 12.86 1.56
N SER A 18 -5.13 12.89 1.44
CA SER A 18 -5.95 13.84 2.18
C SER A 18 -6.26 13.40 3.61
N ASP A 19 -6.26 12.09 3.88
CA ASP A 19 -6.53 11.56 5.22
C ASP A 19 -5.64 10.33 5.45
N PRO A 20 -4.33 10.52 5.64
CA PRO A 20 -3.41 9.39 5.74
C PRO A 20 -3.65 8.60 7.01
N PRO A 21 -3.62 7.25 6.92
CA PRO A 21 -3.69 6.41 8.10
C PRO A 21 -2.49 6.64 9.02
N GLU A 22 -2.72 6.48 10.31
CA GLU A 22 -1.72 6.83 11.32
C GLU A 22 -0.47 5.94 11.27
N ARG A 23 -0.64 4.65 10.94
CA ARG A 23 0.45 3.67 11.02
C ARG A 23 0.80 3.05 9.68
N PHE A 24 0.37 3.67 8.61
CA PHE A 24 0.53 3.12 7.28
C PHE A 24 0.89 4.24 6.31
N VAL A 25 1.91 4.00 5.51
CA VAL A 25 2.31 4.89 4.43
C VAL A 25 2.47 4.08 3.17
N ALA A 26 1.91 4.56 2.07
CA ALA A 26 2.04 3.92 0.78
C ALA A 26 2.21 4.97 -0.30
N TYR A 27 3.05 4.67 -1.28
CA TYR A 27 3.28 5.57 -2.42
C TYR A 27 3.70 4.74 -3.63
N PRO A 28 3.36 5.23 -4.84
CA PRO A 28 3.70 4.50 -6.06
C PRO A 28 5.19 4.52 -6.33
N MET A 29 5.67 3.43 -6.94
CA MET A 29 7.07 3.31 -7.35
C MET A 29 7.26 3.95 -8.71
N ASN A 30 8.23 4.85 -8.85
CA ASN A 30 8.61 5.43 -10.15
C ASN A 30 7.41 5.90 -10.97
N ASP A 31 6.42 6.53 -10.33
CA ASP A 31 5.20 7.00 -10.96
C ASP A 31 4.34 5.89 -11.57
N ASP A 32 4.58 4.65 -11.19
CA ASP A 32 3.79 3.51 -11.66
C ASP A 32 2.66 3.23 -10.66
N LEU A 33 1.44 3.59 -11.02
CA LEU A 33 0.27 3.43 -10.15
C LEU A 33 -0.15 1.99 -9.94
N PHE A 34 0.50 1.04 -10.58
CA PHE A 34 0.22 -0.39 -10.38
C PHE A 34 1.22 -1.07 -9.48
N ASN A 35 2.26 -0.36 -9.06
CA ASN A 35 3.28 -0.89 -8.16
C ASN A 35 3.53 0.12 -7.05
N TRP A 36 3.34 -0.32 -5.80
CA TRP A 36 3.44 0.54 -4.64
C TRP A 36 4.38 -0.03 -3.60
N HIS A 37 5.08 0.85 -2.92
CA HIS A 37 5.75 0.52 -1.67
C HIS A 37 4.84 0.87 -0.51
N PHE A 38 4.89 0.08 0.54
CA PHE A 38 4.21 0.45 1.77
C PHE A 38 5.11 0.23 2.98
N THR A 39 4.81 0.99 4.02
CA THR A 39 5.44 0.83 5.34
C THR A 39 4.32 0.79 6.37
N ILE A 40 4.35 -0.22 7.22
CA ILE A 40 3.37 -0.39 8.30
C ILE A 40 4.12 -0.40 9.61
N ARG A 41 3.61 0.32 10.60
CA ARG A 41 4.11 0.25 11.97
C ARG A 41 3.22 -0.68 12.77
N GLY A 42 3.82 -1.55 13.57
CA GLY A 42 3.07 -2.49 14.39
C GLY A 42 2.17 -1.79 15.38
N ALA A 43 1.02 -2.39 15.64
CA ALA A 43 0.04 -1.82 16.56
C ALA A 43 0.50 -1.93 18.00
N GLU A 44 0.12 -0.95 18.82
CA GLU A 44 0.43 -0.96 20.24
C GLU A 44 -0.25 -2.15 20.93
N GLU A 45 0.40 -2.66 21.97
CA GLU A 45 -0.11 -3.77 22.76
C GLU A 45 -0.29 -5.07 21.97
N THR A 46 0.47 -5.22 20.88
CA THR A 46 0.54 -6.46 20.12
C THR A 46 1.97 -6.95 20.07
N GLU A 47 2.16 -8.19 19.59
CA GLU A 47 3.49 -8.74 19.37
C GLU A 47 4.30 -7.92 18.36
N PHE A 48 3.63 -7.11 17.55
CA PHE A 48 4.24 -6.35 16.48
C PHE A 48 4.55 -4.90 16.88
N GLU A 49 4.26 -4.55 18.13
CA GLU A 49 4.53 -3.21 18.63
C GLU A 49 5.99 -2.83 18.45
N ASN A 50 6.23 -1.61 18.00
CA ASN A 50 7.55 -1.06 17.66
C ASN A 50 8.22 -1.71 16.46
N GLY A 51 7.58 -2.65 15.79
CA GLY A 51 8.07 -3.19 14.55
C GLY A 51 7.75 -2.27 13.37
N VAL A 52 8.61 -2.30 12.36
CA VAL A 52 8.39 -1.58 11.10
C VAL A 52 8.52 -2.58 9.97
N TYR A 53 7.49 -2.64 9.14
CA TYR A 53 7.39 -3.63 8.09
C TYR A 53 7.27 -2.94 6.74
N HIS A 54 8.12 -3.31 5.80
CA HIS A 54 8.11 -2.78 4.45
C HIS A 54 7.66 -3.83 3.46
N GLY A 55 6.99 -3.40 2.41
CA GLY A 55 6.57 -4.32 1.38
C GLY A 55 6.20 -3.63 0.10
N VAL A 56 5.72 -4.42 -0.83
CA VAL A 56 5.23 -3.93 -2.12
C VAL A 56 3.81 -4.43 -2.35
N ILE A 57 3.03 -3.61 -3.03
CA ILE A 57 1.69 -3.95 -3.45
C ILE A 57 1.68 -3.86 -4.97
N LYS A 58 1.24 -4.93 -5.62
CA LYS A 58 1.06 -4.93 -7.07
C LYS A 58 -0.43 -4.99 -7.38
N LEU A 59 -0.88 -4.02 -8.15
CA LEU A 59 -2.27 -3.95 -8.58
C LEU A 59 -2.38 -4.54 -9.99
N PRO A 60 -3.32 -5.46 -10.20
CA PRO A 60 -3.51 -6.01 -11.54
C PRO A 60 -4.11 -4.97 -12.48
N THR A 61 -3.93 -5.17 -13.77
CA THR A 61 -4.46 -4.23 -14.76
C THR A 61 -5.98 -4.16 -14.77
N ASN A 62 -6.64 -5.17 -14.21
CA ASN A 62 -8.10 -5.20 -14.08
C ASN A 62 -8.57 -4.94 -12.65
N TYR A 63 -7.73 -4.34 -11.81
CA TYR A 63 -8.14 -3.90 -10.48
C TYR A 63 -9.34 -2.96 -10.60
N PRO A 64 -10.36 -3.03 -9.75
CA PRO A 64 -10.49 -3.87 -8.56
C PRO A 64 -11.17 -5.22 -8.79
N MET A 65 -11.33 -5.66 -10.02
CA MET A 65 -11.96 -6.94 -10.33
C MET A 65 -11.16 -8.13 -9.80
N LYS A 66 -9.83 -7.99 -9.77
CA LYS A 66 -8.95 -8.92 -9.10
C LYS A 66 -8.28 -8.23 -7.93
N PRO A 67 -7.98 -8.95 -6.84
CA PRO A 67 -7.35 -8.36 -5.67
C PRO A 67 -5.89 -8.02 -5.94
N PRO A 68 -5.32 -7.07 -5.18
CA PRO A 68 -3.90 -6.79 -5.26
C PRO A 68 -3.06 -7.91 -4.66
N SER A 69 -1.82 -8.01 -5.10
CA SER A 69 -0.81 -8.90 -4.51
C SER A 69 0.02 -8.10 -3.53
N ILE A 70 0.24 -8.65 -2.35
CA ILE A 70 1.02 -7.99 -1.31
C ILE A 70 2.20 -8.89 -0.94
N MET A 71 3.39 -8.31 -0.91
CA MET A 71 4.59 -9.03 -0.54
C MET A 71 5.38 -8.24 0.50
N PHE A 72 5.67 -8.86 1.63
CA PHE A 72 6.53 -8.25 2.63
C PHE A 72 7.98 -8.48 2.27
N LEU A 73 8.76 -7.40 2.24
CA LEU A 73 10.19 -7.45 1.92
C LEU A 73 11.04 -7.51 3.17
N THR A 74 10.59 -6.85 4.24
CA THR A 74 11.36 -6.75 5.47
C THR A 74 10.43 -6.88 6.65
N VAL A 75 10.80 -7.73 7.60
CA VAL A 75 10.11 -7.85 8.88
C VAL A 75 11.18 -7.61 9.95
N ILE A 76 11.19 -6.41 10.53
CA ILE A 76 12.18 -6.06 11.52
C ILE A 76 11.46 -5.76 12.83
N PRO A 77 11.31 -6.73 13.72
CA PRO A 77 10.82 -6.45 15.07
C PRO A 77 11.92 -5.70 15.81
N ILE A 78 11.53 -4.64 16.45
CA ILE A 78 12.46 -3.83 17.23
C ILE A 78 12.29 -4.13 18.69
#